data_0bf2b02d97c32539bb01079d8939f116
#
_entry.id   0bf2b02d97c32539bb01079d8939f116
#
_cell.length_a   1.000
_cell.length_b   1.000
_cell.length_c   1.000
_cell.angle_alpha   90.00
_cell.angle_beta   90.00
_cell.angle_gamma   90.00
#
_symmetry.space_group_name_H-M   'P 1'
#
loop_
_entity.id
_entity.type
_entity.pdbx_description
1 polymer ?
#
loop_
_entity_poly.entity_id
_entity_poly.type
_entity_poly.pdbx_seq_one_letter_code
_entity_poly.pdbx_strand_id
1 'polypeptide(L)'
;MKNIIISKQGEISENYKRFEDVLKKKKTKLIIVNKGDHLQIEKDVYIDIIWPDNSNFIKENILNNNSIVCKINYKNFSMLFTGDIEEIAENEILKENTPQKLKADILKVGHHGSKSSSTKEFIEAVSPKIAVIGVGLNNNFGHPNKGVLERLKKLNCKIY
;
A
#
# COMPACT_ATOMS: atom_id res chain seq x y z
N MET A 1 -14.83 -15.84 6.96
CA MET A 1 -14.03 -15.19 5.89
C MET A 1 -13.80 -16.23 4.80
N LYS A 2 -14.00 -15.88 3.51
CA LYS A 2 -13.82 -16.84 2.39
C LYS A 2 -12.43 -16.78 1.78
N ASN A 3 -11.88 -15.59 1.65
CA ASN A 3 -10.58 -15.34 1.02
C ASN A 3 -9.73 -14.41 1.89
N ILE A 4 -8.41 -14.60 1.85
CA ILE A 4 -7.39 -13.67 2.36
C ILE A 4 -6.43 -13.39 1.22
N ILE A 5 -6.09 -12.13 1.05
CA ILE A 5 -5.16 -11.66 0.03
C ILE A 5 -3.89 -11.20 0.75
N ILE A 6 -2.74 -11.69 0.30
CA ILE A 6 -1.43 -11.30 0.82
C ILE A 6 -0.44 -11.05 -0.32
N SER A 7 0.65 -10.35 -0.01
CA SER A 7 1.84 -10.32 -0.86
C SER A 7 2.63 -11.63 -0.75
N LYS A 8 3.48 -11.90 -1.73
CA LYS A 8 4.44 -13.00 -1.65
C LYS A 8 5.35 -12.78 -0.44
N GLN A 9 5.54 -13.82 0.36
CA GLN A 9 6.43 -13.75 1.51
C GLN A 9 7.86 -14.12 1.09
N GLY A 10 8.84 -13.33 1.52
CA GLY A 10 10.26 -13.59 1.25
C GLY A 10 10.82 -14.71 2.13
N GLU A 11 10.30 -14.83 3.36
CA GLU A 11 10.70 -15.86 4.32
C GLU A 11 9.47 -16.45 5.00
N ILE A 12 9.52 -17.76 5.24
CA ILE A 12 8.44 -18.51 5.91
C ILE A 12 8.81 -18.67 7.37
N SER A 13 8.28 -17.79 8.23
CA SER A 13 8.43 -17.88 9.69
C SER A 13 7.53 -18.96 10.30
N GLU A 14 7.83 -19.37 11.54
CA GLU A 14 6.96 -20.24 12.34
C GLU A 14 5.54 -19.66 12.48
N ASN A 15 5.43 -18.35 12.66
CA ASN A 15 4.13 -17.68 12.74
C ASN A 15 3.36 -17.74 11.41
N TYR A 16 4.06 -17.66 10.27
CA TYR A 16 3.44 -17.82 8.96
C TYR A 16 2.90 -19.24 8.76
N LYS A 17 3.66 -20.27 9.17
CA LYS A 17 3.18 -21.66 9.13
C LYS A 17 1.92 -21.87 9.98
N ARG A 18 1.91 -21.33 11.21
CA ARG A 18 0.71 -21.35 12.08
C ARG A 18 -0.49 -20.65 11.45
N PHE A 19 -0.25 -19.52 10.79
CA PHE A 19 -1.28 -18.81 10.03
C PHE A 19 -1.87 -19.68 8.91
N GLU A 20 -1.02 -20.33 8.08
CA GLU A 20 -1.48 -21.24 7.04
C GLU A 20 -2.32 -22.41 7.61
N ASP A 21 -1.91 -22.97 8.74
CA ASP A 21 -2.66 -24.05 9.39
C ASP A 21 -4.05 -23.60 9.87
N VAL A 22 -4.16 -22.38 10.37
CA VAL A 22 -5.45 -21.77 10.72
C VAL A 22 -6.32 -21.60 9.49
N LEU A 23 -5.75 -21.14 8.36
CA LEU A 23 -6.48 -20.97 7.11
C LEU A 23 -7.02 -22.33 6.58
N LYS A 24 -6.18 -23.36 6.61
CA LYS A 24 -6.57 -24.73 6.23
C LYS A 24 -7.74 -25.23 7.08
N LYS A 25 -7.64 -25.10 8.41
CA LYS A 25 -8.70 -25.49 9.36
C LYS A 25 -10.02 -24.74 9.12
N LYS A 26 -9.94 -23.45 8.76
CA LYS A 26 -11.10 -22.59 8.49
C LYS A 26 -11.60 -22.67 7.04
N LYS A 27 -10.96 -23.48 6.19
CA LYS A 27 -11.25 -23.56 4.74
C LYS A 27 -11.26 -22.21 4.06
N THR A 28 -10.34 -21.33 4.48
CA THR A 28 -10.16 -19.99 3.92
C THR A 28 -9.12 -20.04 2.80
N LYS A 29 -9.47 -19.53 1.62
CA LYS A 29 -8.54 -19.50 0.48
C LYS A 29 -7.52 -18.39 0.67
N LEU A 30 -6.23 -18.73 0.54
CA LEU A 30 -5.14 -17.79 0.46
C LEU A 30 -4.86 -17.43 -1.00
N ILE A 31 -4.79 -16.14 -1.28
CA ILE A 31 -4.52 -15.59 -2.62
C ILE A 31 -3.26 -14.72 -2.50
N ILE A 32 -2.22 -15.09 -3.23
CA ILE A 32 -1.00 -14.29 -3.34
C ILE A 32 -1.17 -13.42 -4.58
N VAL A 33 -1.09 -12.11 -4.38
CA VAL A 33 -1.24 -11.14 -5.47
C VAL A 33 0.10 -10.63 -5.99
N ASN A 34 0.06 -10.14 -7.21
CA ASN A 34 1.19 -9.56 -7.93
C ASN A 34 0.76 -8.26 -8.62
N LYS A 35 1.71 -7.42 -8.89
CA LYS A 35 1.53 -6.25 -9.76
C LYS A 35 0.78 -6.62 -11.05
N GLY A 36 -0.25 -5.86 -11.38
CA GLY A 36 -1.09 -6.06 -12.55
C GLY A 36 -2.34 -6.93 -12.31
N ASP A 37 -2.46 -7.57 -11.15
CA ASP A 37 -3.68 -8.27 -10.80
C ASP A 37 -4.85 -7.28 -10.65
N HIS A 38 -5.99 -7.66 -11.22
CA HIS A 38 -7.24 -6.91 -11.20
C HIS A 38 -8.33 -7.75 -10.55
N LEU A 39 -8.88 -7.29 -9.44
CA LEU A 39 -9.85 -8.04 -8.65
C LEU A 39 -11.20 -7.32 -8.66
N GLN A 40 -12.21 -7.94 -9.24
CA GLN A 40 -13.59 -7.45 -9.09
C GLN A 40 -14.17 -7.95 -7.78
N ILE A 41 -14.54 -7.03 -6.89
CA ILE A 41 -15.09 -7.34 -5.55
C ILE A 41 -16.61 -7.36 -5.60
N GLU A 42 -17.20 -6.34 -6.21
CA GLU A 42 -18.63 -6.18 -6.44
C GLU A 42 -18.87 -5.47 -7.77
N LYS A 43 -20.14 -5.26 -8.13
CA LYS A 43 -20.48 -4.46 -9.30
C LYS A 43 -19.88 -3.05 -9.14
N ASP A 44 -19.13 -2.60 -10.14
CA ASP A 44 -18.46 -1.31 -10.20
C ASP A 44 -17.38 -1.07 -9.11
N VAL A 45 -16.98 -2.12 -8.33
CA VAL A 45 -15.91 -2.05 -7.33
C VAL A 45 -14.75 -2.95 -7.74
N TYR A 46 -13.59 -2.35 -7.99
CA TYR A 46 -12.39 -3.04 -8.44
C TYR A 46 -11.20 -2.70 -7.58
N ILE A 47 -10.28 -3.66 -7.44
CA ILE A 47 -8.98 -3.46 -6.81
C ILE A 47 -7.91 -3.77 -7.84
N ASP A 48 -7.09 -2.77 -8.16
CA ASP A 48 -5.92 -2.92 -8.99
C ASP A 48 -4.68 -3.06 -8.10
N ILE A 49 -3.93 -4.13 -8.25
CA ILE A 49 -2.67 -4.35 -7.52
C ILE A 49 -1.54 -3.65 -8.29
N ILE A 50 -0.92 -2.67 -7.64
CA ILE A 50 0.17 -1.86 -8.18
C ILE A 50 1.52 -2.44 -7.77
N TRP A 51 1.61 -3.02 -6.57
CA TRP A 51 2.80 -3.61 -5.97
C TRP A 51 2.39 -4.74 -4.99
N PRO A 52 3.22 -5.75 -4.70
CA PRO A 52 4.60 -5.94 -5.13
C PRO A 52 4.72 -6.54 -6.54
N ASP A 53 5.94 -6.40 -7.12
CA ASP A 53 6.36 -7.18 -8.27
C ASP A 53 7.11 -8.43 -7.79
N ASN A 54 6.51 -9.61 -7.99
CA ASN A 54 7.08 -10.88 -7.55
C ASN A 54 8.34 -11.29 -8.33
N SER A 55 8.66 -10.61 -9.44
CA SER A 55 9.90 -10.78 -10.21
C SER A 55 11.01 -9.83 -9.74
N ASN A 56 10.66 -8.73 -9.08
CA ASN A 56 11.58 -7.70 -8.56
C ASN A 56 11.38 -7.49 -7.05
N PHE A 57 11.65 -8.52 -6.27
CA PHE A 57 11.43 -8.52 -4.83
C PHE A 57 12.49 -7.70 -4.08
N ILE A 58 12.08 -6.67 -3.35
CA ILE A 58 12.99 -5.80 -2.58
C ILE A 58 13.45 -6.52 -1.32
N LYS A 59 14.78 -6.63 -1.14
CA LYS A 59 15.39 -7.30 0.02
C LYS A 59 15.56 -6.39 1.24
N GLU A 60 15.65 -5.07 1.01
CA GLU A 60 15.75 -4.09 2.10
C GLU A 60 14.39 -3.88 2.74
N ASN A 61 14.33 -3.89 4.09
CA ASN A 61 13.08 -3.82 4.85
C ASN A 61 11.97 -4.67 4.21
N ILE A 62 12.30 -5.94 4.01
CA ILE A 62 11.58 -6.88 3.14
C ILE A 62 10.08 -6.93 3.37
N LEU A 63 9.62 -6.83 4.63
CA LEU A 63 8.20 -6.85 4.96
C LEU A 63 7.51 -5.55 4.56
N ASN A 64 8.16 -4.42 4.80
CA ASN A 64 7.61 -3.11 4.48
C ASN A 64 7.61 -2.88 2.97
N ASN A 65 8.77 -3.01 2.32
CA ASN A 65 8.91 -2.67 0.90
C ASN A 65 8.21 -3.64 -0.06
N ASN A 66 7.72 -4.78 0.41
CA ASN A 66 6.86 -5.69 -0.36
C ASN A 66 5.42 -5.72 0.19
N SER A 67 5.00 -4.68 0.91
CA SER A 67 3.59 -4.47 1.25
C SER A 67 2.72 -4.36 0.00
N ILE A 68 1.47 -4.78 0.10
CA ILE A 68 0.52 -4.60 -1.01
C ILE A 68 0.23 -3.10 -1.18
N VAL A 69 0.52 -2.60 -2.39
CA VAL A 69 0.00 -1.32 -2.85
C VAL A 69 -1.14 -1.60 -3.80
N CYS A 70 -2.32 -1.10 -3.48
CA CYS A 70 -3.49 -1.32 -4.31
C CYS A 70 -4.36 -0.08 -4.42
N LYS A 71 -5.02 0.06 -5.56
CA LYS A 71 -5.98 1.12 -5.81
C LYS A 71 -7.39 0.52 -5.85
N ILE A 72 -8.25 0.97 -4.96
CA ILE A 72 -9.67 0.66 -4.99
C ILE A 72 -10.36 1.70 -5.87
N ASN A 73 -11.11 1.23 -6.85
CA ASN A 73 -11.89 2.05 -7.75
C ASN A 73 -13.39 1.75 -7.56
N TYR A 74 -14.19 2.80 -7.44
CA TYR A 74 -15.64 2.73 -7.44
C TYR A 74 -16.18 3.85 -8.32
N LYS A 75 -16.67 3.51 -9.51
CA LYS A 75 -17.11 4.50 -10.51
C LYS A 75 -15.98 5.53 -10.78
N ASN A 76 -16.26 6.82 -10.49
CA ASN A 76 -15.32 7.92 -10.67
C ASN A 76 -14.46 8.22 -9.42
N PHE A 77 -14.57 7.41 -8.37
CA PHE A 77 -13.84 7.57 -7.11
C PHE A 77 -12.72 6.55 -7.02
N SER A 78 -11.59 6.96 -6.47
CA SER A 78 -10.48 6.06 -6.23
C SER A 78 -9.73 6.34 -4.93
N MET A 79 -9.23 5.29 -4.30
CA MET A 79 -8.39 5.36 -3.11
C MET A 79 -7.17 4.46 -3.26
N LEU A 80 -5.99 5.03 -3.04
CA LEU A 80 -4.72 4.30 -3.04
C LEU A 80 -4.32 3.93 -1.62
N PHE A 81 -4.06 2.64 -1.42
CA PHE A 81 -3.48 2.08 -0.19
C PHE A 81 -2.04 1.70 -0.47
N THR A 82 -1.12 2.12 0.39
CA THR A 82 0.32 1.96 0.16
C THR A 82 1.00 1.02 1.17
N GLY A 83 0.23 0.47 2.12
CA GLY A 83 0.85 -0.33 3.18
C GLY A 83 1.95 0.44 3.89
N ASP A 84 3.05 -0.23 4.14
CA ASP A 84 4.21 0.34 4.80
C ASP A 84 5.44 0.46 3.88
N ILE A 85 5.20 0.63 2.55
CA ILE A 85 6.27 0.84 1.59
C ILE A 85 7.10 2.07 1.94
N GLU A 86 8.39 1.99 1.60
CA GLU A 86 9.35 3.06 1.78
C GLU A 86 9.82 3.59 0.42
N GLU A 87 10.69 4.60 0.43
CA GLU A 87 11.20 5.30 -0.76
C GLU A 87 11.69 4.34 -1.87
N ILE A 88 12.33 3.23 -1.51
CA ILE A 88 12.83 2.26 -2.50
C ILE A 88 11.68 1.67 -3.32
N ALA A 89 10.61 1.23 -2.65
CA ALA A 89 9.44 0.68 -3.32
C ALA A 89 8.66 1.76 -4.08
N GLU A 90 8.55 2.98 -3.52
CA GLU A 90 7.93 4.11 -4.20
C GLU A 90 8.65 4.43 -5.52
N ASN A 91 9.99 4.41 -5.52
CA ASN A 91 10.80 4.65 -6.72
C ASN A 91 10.61 3.56 -7.77
N GLU A 92 10.53 2.28 -7.39
CA GLU A 92 10.23 1.19 -8.33
C GLU A 92 8.83 1.34 -8.92
N ILE A 93 7.83 1.67 -8.10
CA ILE A 93 6.46 1.92 -8.56
C ILE A 93 6.42 3.08 -9.57
N LEU A 94 7.16 4.18 -9.31
CA LEU A 94 7.21 5.34 -10.19
C LEU A 94 7.87 5.02 -11.54
N LYS A 95 8.90 4.17 -11.57
CA LYS A 95 9.56 3.76 -12.82
C LYS A 95 8.62 2.96 -13.74
N GLU A 96 7.74 2.17 -13.16
CA GLU A 96 6.94 1.19 -13.89
C GLU A 96 5.51 1.65 -14.18
N ASN A 97 5.06 2.74 -13.57
CA ASN A 97 3.70 3.22 -13.70
C ASN A 97 3.65 4.66 -14.18
N THR A 98 2.71 4.93 -15.07
CA THR A 98 2.39 6.32 -15.44
C THR A 98 1.67 7.03 -14.30
N PRO A 99 1.80 8.37 -14.16
CA PRO A 99 1.05 9.12 -13.16
C PRO A 99 -0.46 8.87 -13.21
N GLN A 100 -1.03 8.64 -14.39
CA GLN A 100 -2.46 8.36 -14.57
C GLN A 100 -2.90 7.08 -13.85
N LYS A 101 -2.04 6.05 -13.82
CA LYS A 101 -2.31 4.81 -13.09
C LYS A 101 -2.27 5.02 -11.57
N LEU A 102 -1.38 5.89 -11.09
CA LEU A 102 -1.19 6.15 -9.66
C LEU A 102 -2.21 7.15 -9.10
N LYS A 103 -2.71 8.07 -9.92
CA LYS A 103 -3.63 9.13 -9.49
C LYS A 103 -4.83 8.57 -8.73
N ALA A 104 -5.10 9.15 -7.54
CA ALA A 104 -6.20 8.74 -6.67
C ALA A 104 -6.79 9.94 -5.91
N ASP A 105 -8.10 9.90 -5.61
CA ASP A 105 -8.77 10.97 -4.83
C ASP A 105 -8.33 10.96 -3.38
N ILE A 106 -8.13 9.76 -2.81
CA ILE A 106 -7.67 9.57 -1.43
C ILE A 106 -6.39 8.74 -1.43
N LEU A 107 -5.43 9.15 -0.61
CA LEU A 107 -4.23 8.40 -0.29
C LEU A 107 -4.26 7.93 1.17
N LYS A 108 -4.20 6.61 1.42
CA LYS A 108 -3.73 6.11 2.72
C LYS A 108 -2.21 6.26 2.73
N VAL A 109 -1.71 7.19 3.53
CA VAL A 109 -0.28 7.52 3.62
C VAL A 109 0.53 6.31 4.05
N GLY A 110 1.64 6.08 3.37
CA GLY A 110 2.53 4.95 3.60
C GLY A 110 3.20 4.99 4.97
N HIS A 111 3.44 3.81 5.53
CA HIS A 111 4.23 3.59 6.74
C HIS A 111 3.89 4.57 7.88
N HIS A 112 2.57 4.78 8.11
CA HIS A 112 2.04 5.67 9.13
C HIS A 112 2.55 7.12 9.08
N GLY A 113 3.01 7.56 7.90
CA GLY A 113 3.67 8.84 7.73
C GLY A 113 5.13 8.88 8.20
N SER A 114 5.84 7.74 8.10
CA SER A 114 7.29 7.65 8.37
C SER A 114 8.09 8.61 7.48
N LYS A 115 9.23 9.08 7.99
CA LYS A 115 10.19 9.87 7.20
C LYS A 115 10.75 9.14 5.99
N SER A 116 10.76 7.79 6.01
CA SER A 116 11.29 6.93 4.94
C SER A 116 10.28 6.67 3.83
N SER A 117 9.06 7.21 3.93
CA SER A 117 7.98 6.99 2.94
C SER A 117 7.36 8.29 2.46
N SER A 118 6.44 8.18 1.53
CA SER A 118 5.66 9.31 1.00
C SER A 118 6.57 10.40 0.45
N THR A 119 7.48 10.01 -0.47
CA THR A 119 8.39 10.92 -1.16
C THR A 119 7.61 11.99 -1.93
N LYS A 120 8.26 13.10 -2.21
CA LYS A 120 7.64 14.21 -2.95
C LYS A 120 7.11 13.72 -4.31
N GLU A 121 7.97 13.02 -5.03
CA GLU A 121 7.70 12.49 -6.37
C GLU A 121 6.51 11.53 -6.36
N PHE A 122 6.44 10.65 -5.37
CA PHE A 122 5.34 9.70 -5.22
C PHE A 122 4.01 10.39 -4.91
N ILE A 123 3.99 11.33 -3.93
CA ILE A 123 2.78 12.07 -3.59
C ILE A 123 2.31 12.93 -4.76
N GLU A 124 3.22 13.56 -5.52
CA GLU A 124 2.89 14.34 -6.72
C GLU A 124 2.28 13.47 -7.82
N ALA A 125 2.80 12.26 -8.03
CA ALA A 125 2.25 11.31 -8.99
C ALA A 125 0.83 10.83 -8.61
N VAL A 126 0.60 10.59 -7.31
CA VAL A 126 -0.74 10.21 -6.79
C VAL A 126 -1.69 11.42 -6.80
N SER A 127 -1.21 12.62 -6.54
CA SER A 127 -1.97 13.88 -6.55
C SER A 127 -3.29 13.80 -5.77
N PRO A 128 -3.28 13.37 -4.49
CA PRO A 128 -4.50 13.13 -3.74
C PRO A 128 -5.15 14.43 -3.26
N LYS A 129 -6.48 14.45 -3.21
CA LYS A 129 -7.26 15.53 -2.57
C LYS A 129 -7.29 15.37 -1.05
N ILE A 130 -7.26 14.11 -0.59
CA ILE A 130 -7.33 13.73 0.82
C ILE A 130 -6.22 12.73 1.13
N ALA A 131 -5.52 12.94 2.25
CA ALA A 131 -4.59 11.99 2.82
C ALA A 131 -5.10 11.50 4.17
N VAL A 132 -5.10 10.19 4.37
CA VAL A 132 -5.48 9.56 5.65
C VAL A 132 -4.26 8.91 6.27
N ILE A 133 -3.98 9.23 7.54
CA ILE A 133 -2.83 8.72 8.28
C ILE A 133 -3.33 7.91 9.48
N GLY A 134 -3.20 6.59 9.43
CA GLY A 134 -3.50 5.73 10.58
C GLY A 134 -2.28 5.64 11.50
N VAL A 135 -2.33 6.27 12.67
CA VAL A 135 -1.22 6.29 13.63
C VAL A 135 -1.74 6.38 15.07
N GLY A 136 -1.03 5.75 16.01
CA GLY A 136 -1.38 5.85 17.44
C GLY A 136 -1.07 7.24 18.01
N LEU A 137 -1.96 7.76 18.86
CA LEU A 137 -1.83 9.11 19.44
C LEU A 137 -0.49 9.32 20.17
N ASN A 138 -0.01 8.31 20.89
CA ASN A 138 1.22 8.36 21.69
C ASN A 138 2.26 7.36 21.15
N ASN A 139 2.43 7.31 19.83
CA ASN A 139 3.41 6.40 19.26
C ASN A 139 4.86 6.85 19.54
N ASN A 140 5.75 5.89 19.77
CA ASN A 140 7.16 6.13 20.05
C ASN A 140 8.03 6.37 18.80
N PHE A 141 7.44 6.32 17.60
CA PHE A 141 8.15 6.41 16.32
C PHE A 141 8.26 7.84 15.78
N GLY A 142 7.57 8.80 16.41
CA GLY A 142 7.50 10.18 15.93
C GLY A 142 6.70 10.33 14.63
N HIS A 143 5.73 9.42 14.41
CA HIS A 143 4.83 9.49 13.26
C HIS A 143 3.56 10.28 13.61
N PRO A 144 2.98 11.02 12.63
CA PRO A 144 3.52 11.27 11.30
C PRO A 144 4.68 12.27 11.33
N ASN A 145 5.69 12.04 10.48
CA ASN A 145 6.84 12.94 10.36
C ASN A 145 6.45 14.32 9.79
N LYS A 146 7.02 15.39 10.33
CA LYS A 146 6.72 16.78 9.88
C LYS A 146 6.95 16.98 8.39
N GLY A 147 8.04 16.41 7.84
CA GLY A 147 8.33 16.51 6.42
C GLY A 147 7.25 15.87 5.52
N VAL A 148 6.65 14.77 5.96
CA VAL A 148 5.51 14.15 5.23
C VAL A 148 4.29 15.09 5.24
N LEU A 149 3.96 15.65 6.40
CA LEU A 149 2.86 16.61 6.54
C LEU A 149 3.06 17.85 5.68
N GLU A 150 4.28 18.38 5.64
CA GLU A 150 4.63 19.55 4.80
C GLU A 150 4.50 19.24 3.30
N ARG A 151 4.94 18.07 2.85
CA ARG A 151 4.78 17.65 1.45
C ARG A 151 3.30 17.59 1.05
N LEU A 152 2.46 16.96 1.88
CA LEU A 152 1.02 16.87 1.64
C LEU A 152 0.34 18.25 1.64
N LYS A 153 0.71 19.14 2.58
CA LYS A 153 0.18 20.50 2.65
C LYS A 153 0.53 21.33 1.41
N LYS A 154 1.75 21.18 0.86
CA LYS A 154 2.17 21.88 -0.37
C LYS A 154 1.30 21.52 -1.59
N LEU A 155 0.68 20.36 -1.60
CA LEU A 155 -0.28 19.94 -2.63
C LEU A 155 -1.73 20.34 -2.31
N ASN A 156 -1.96 21.17 -1.29
CA ASN A 156 -3.30 21.53 -0.80
C ASN A 156 -4.15 20.30 -0.42
N CYS A 157 -3.50 19.20 -0.03
CA CYS A 157 -4.18 17.98 0.37
C CYS A 157 -4.78 18.14 1.78
N LYS A 158 -6.05 17.75 1.97
CA LYS A 158 -6.65 17.67 3.30
C LYS A 158 -6.13 16.44 4.03
N ILE A 159 -5.65 16.60 5.28
CA ILE A 159 -5.03 15.54 6.07
C ILE A 159 -5.94 15.16 7.24
N TYR A 160 -6.18 13.85 7.39
CA TYR A 160 -6.97 13.27 8.48
C TYR A 160 -6.20 12.15 9.18
#